data_4fa742c77a6b10d330d71deaced4f9c6
#
_entry.id   4fa742c77a6b10d330d71deaced4f9c6
#
_cell.length_a   1.000
_cell.length_b   1.000
_cell.length_c   1.000
_cell.angle_alpha   90.00
_cell.angle_beta   90.00
_cell.angle_gamma   90.00
#
_symmetry.space_group_name_H-M   'P 1'
#
loop_
_entity.id
_entity.type
_entity.pdbx_description
1 polymer ?
#
loop_
_entity_poly.entity_id
_entity_poly.type
_entity_poly.pdbx_seq_one_letter_code
_entity_poly.pdbx_strand_id
1 'polypeptide(L)'
;RFNNSKTSKNKKLLIIISDLIRKIFGGDRVKRLSLVMIKISKEIYKKDKRKIKILDFGCGSMEISKKLEKLSYVKNIVGVDTFSGKFKTKKMRYVKYDDFFKKNKKKFDLIIAVDVLHHIGVDKSHKTLKKLSKYSNNIIIKDHFEYGYFSRQLLRFVDFYANYAYDVNIPKKYFNDVSWKMTIKKSNLKEIKLIKSFQQHDGLFNFILNKKHHFVSHLKK
;
A
#
# COMPACT_ATOMS: atom_id res chain seq x y z
N ARG A 1 -23.24 28.33 -19.83
CA ARG A 1 -22.15 27.66 -20.59
C ARG A 1 -20.71 28.09 -20.19
N PHE A 2 -20.48 28.79 -19.09
CA PHE A 2 -19.15 29.35 -18.74
C PHE A 2 -18.36 28.62 -17.64
N ASN A 3 -18.87 27.52 -17.04
CA ASN A 3 -18.22 26.90 -15.87
C ASN A 3 -17.38 25.62 -16.17
N ASN A 4 -17.48 25.04 -17.37
CA ASN A 4 -16.80 23.76 -17.65
C ASN A 4 -15.30 23.88 -17.99
N SER A 5 -14.83 25.04 -18.47
CA SER A 5 -13.43 25.20 -18.88
C SER A 5 -12.49 25.50 -17.70
N LYS A 6 -12.94 26.25 -16.70
CA LYS A 6 -12.16 26.53 -15.46
C LYS A 6 -11.98 25.27 -14.60
N THR A 7 -13.00 24.45 -14.45
CA THR A 7 -12.93 23.17 -13.72
C THR A 7 -11.97 22.19 -14.39
N SER A 8 -11.92 22.15 -15.73
CA SER A 8 -10.98 21.31 -16.48
C SER A 8 -9.51 21.76 -16.31
N LYS A 9 -9.24 23.09 -16.37
CA LYS A 9 -7.88 23.63 -16.16
C LYS A 9 -7.38 23.39 -14.74
N ASN A 10 -8.21 23.61 -13.71
CA ASN A 10 -7.85 23.37 -12.32
C ASN A 10 -7.59 21.88 -12.03
N LYS A 11 -8.38 20.99 -12.64
CA LYS A 11 -8.16 19.54 -12.53
C LYS A 11 -6.82 19.12 -13.16
N LYS A 12 -6.49 19.66 -14.34
CA LYS A 12 -5.19 19.41 -14.99
C LYS A 12 -4.01 19.91 -14.14
N LEU A 13 -4.10 21.10 -13.57
CA LEU A 13 -3.07 21.67 -12.71
C LEU A 13 -2.84 20.81 -11.47
N LEU A 14 -3.91 20.36 -10.81
CA LEU A 14 -3.84 19.50 -9.63
C LEU A 14 -3.25 18.12 -9.96
N ILE A 15 -3.51 17.57 -11.14
CA ILE A 15 -2.85 16.35 -11.62
C ILE A 15 -1.35 16.56 -11.74
N ILE A 16 -0.92 17.65 -12.39
CA ILE A 16 0.51 17.98 -12.54
C ILE A 16 1.19 18.15 -11.19
N ILE A 17 0.55 18.86 -10.25
CA ILE A 17 1.06 19.03 -8.88
C ILE A 17 1.15 17.68 -8.16
N SER A 18 0.13 16.85 -8.26
CA SER A 18 0.11 15.51 -7.66
C SER A 18 1.23 14.62 -8.21
N ASP A 19 1.44 14.63 -9.52
CA ASP A 19 2.51 13.87 -10.17
C ASP A 19 3.90 14.40 -9.81
N LEU A 20 4.06 15.72 -9.70
CA LEU A 20 5.31 16.36 -9.25
C LEU A 20 5.63 15.97 -7.80
N ILE A 21 4.65 16.06 -6.90
CA ILE A 21 4.76 15.63 -5.51
C ILE A 21 5.16 14.15 -5.45
N ARG A 22 4.49 13.28 -6.19
CA ARG A 22 4.84 11.86 -6.24
C ARG A 22 6.25 11.60 -6.78
N LYS A 23 6.69 12.36 -7.78
CA LYS A 23 8.02 12.23 -8.36
C LYS A 23 9.12 12.69 -7.41
N ILE A 24 8.91 13.83 -6.75
CA ILE A 24 9.88 14.38 -5.78
C ILE A 24 9.96 13.50 -4.53
N PHE A 25 8.81 13.01 -4.02
CA PHE A 25 8.73 12.32 -2.74
C PHE A 25 8.62 10.80 -2.83
N GLY A 26 8.36 10.27 -4.03
CA GLY A 26 8.13 8.84 -4.24
C GLY A 26 9.41 8.00 -4.29
N GLY A 27 10.53 8.56 -4.75
CA GLY A 27 11.74 7.78 -5.05
C GLY A 27 12.34 7.07 -3.84
N ASP A 28 12.58 7.80 -2.75
CA ASP A 28 13.14 7.22 -1.52
C ASP A 28 12.15 6.28 -0.83
N ARG A 29 10.86 6.65 -0.84
CA ARG A 29 9.77 5.80 -0.35
C ARG A 29 9.79 4.43 -1.00
N VAL A 30 9.79 4.38 -2.34
CA VAL A 30 9.78 3.11 -3.09
C VAL A 30 11.04 2.30 -2.80
N LYS A 31 12.22 2.94 -2.75
CA LYS A 31 13.50 2.29 -2.43
C LYS A 31 13.46 1.64 -1.05
N ARG A 32 13.13 2.41 0.00
CA ARG A 32 13.12 1.94 1.40
C ARG A 32 12.08 0.84 1.63
N LEU A 33 10.87 1.01 1.11
CA LEU A 33 9.82 -0.01 1.20
C LEU A 33 10.22 -1.29 0.46
N SER A 34 10.80 -1.16 -0.73
CA SER A 34 11.26 -2.32 -1.48
C SER A 34 12.30 -3.12 -0.71
N LEU A 35 13.23 -2.48 0.01
CA LEU A 35 14.23 -3.18 0.84
C LEU A 35 13.58 -4.01 1.94
N VAL A 36 12.56 -3.50 2.62
CA VAL A 36 11.81 -4.26 3.63
C VAL A 36 11.10 -5.46 2.98
N MET A 37 10.41 -5.23 1.85
CA MET A 37 9.70 -6.29 1.13
C MET A 37 10.67 -7.37 0.61
N ILE A 38 11.84 -6.96 0.09
CA ILE A 38 12.91 -7.87 -0.35
C ILE A 38 13.40 -8.73 0.81
N LYS A 39 13.66 -8.13 1.98
CA LYS A 39 14.12 -8.85 3.16
C LYS A 39 13.14 -9.94 3.57
N ILE A 40 11.87 -9.59 3.77
CA ILE A 40 10.84 -10.55 4.20
C ILE A 40 10.57 -11.60 3.13
N SER A 41 10.49 -11.20 1.85
CA SER A 41 10.29 -12.14 0.75
C SER A 41 11.44 -13.15 0.61
N LYS A 42 12.68 -12.71 0.88
CA LYS A 42 13.87 -13.59 0.89
C LYS A 42 13.84 -14.58 2.05
N GLU A 43 13.35 -14.17 3.22
CA GLU A 43 13.16 -15.06 4.37
C GLU A 43 12.14 -16.17 4.05
N ILE A 44 11.02 -15.82 3.41
CA ILE A 44 10.01 -16.79 2.96
C ILE A 44 10.61 -17.75 1.92
N TYR A 45 11.33 -17.23 0.92
CA TYR A 45 12.00 -18.05 -0.10
C TYR A 45 12.99 -19.05 0.53
N LYS A 46 13.84 -18.58 1.46
CA LYS A 46 14.82 -19.45 2.13
C LYS A 46 14.17 -20.58 2.93
N LYS A 47 13.04 -20.28 3.59
CA LYS A 47 12.27 -21.26 4.35
C LYS A 47 11.62 -22.30 3.44
N ASP A 48 10.96 -21.84 2.37
CA ASP A 48 10.13 -22.70 1.52
C ASP A 48 10.94 -23.36 0.38
N LYS A 49 12.18 -22.90 0.14
CA LYS A 49 13.12 -23.37 -0.90
C LYS A 49 12.52 -23.42 -2.33
N ARG A 50 11.51 -22.61 -2.59
CA ARG A 50 10.82 -22.52 -3.90
C ARG A 50 10.48 -21.07 -4.25
N LYS A 51 10.46 -20.77 -5.56
CA LYS A 51 10.12 -19.43 -6.05
C LYS A 51 8.74 -19.01 -5.57
N ILE A 52 8.65 -17.77 -5.05
CA ILE A 52 7.46 -17.22 -4.40
C ILE A 52 6.54 -16.50 -5.37
N LYS A 53 5.24 -16.56 -5.07
CA LYS A 53 4.16 -15.83 -5.74
C LYS A 53 3.72 -14.69 -4.84
N ILE A 54 3.63 -13.49 -5.37
CA ILE A 54 3.30 -12.28 -4.61
C ILE A 54 1.97 -11.70 -5.12
N LEU A 55 1.11 -11.29 -4.19
CA LEU A 55 -0.05 -10.43 -4.45
C LEU A 55 0.28 -9.02 -3.95
N ASP A 56 0.22 -8.04 -4.83
CA ASP A 56 0.31 -6.61 -4.51
C ASP A 56 -1.11 -6.04 -4.50
N PHE A 57 -1.66 -5.85 -3.31
CA PHE A 57 -3.04 -5.42 -3.09
C PHE A 57 -3.11 -3.91 -2.90
N GLY A 58 -3.88 -3.23 -3.75
CA GLY A 58 -3.85 -1.78 -3.89
C GLY A 58 -2.56 -1.32 -4.55
N CYS A 59 -2.19 -1.99 -5.66
CA CYS A 59 -0.87 -1.89 -6.26
C CYS A 59 -0.57 -0.55 -6.96
N GLY A 60 -1.57 0.28 -7.23
CA GLY A 60 -1.42 1.52 -7.97
C GLY A 60 -0.59 1.33 -9.24
N SER A 61 0.49 2.10 -9.39
CA SER A 61 1.44 2.02 -10.52
C SER A 61 2.44 0.85 -10.44
N MET A 62 2.31 -0.04 -9.46
CA MET A 62 3.16 -1.22 -9.25
C MET A 62 4.66 -0.93 -9.05
N GLU A 63 5.03 0.23 -8.51
CA GLU A 63 6.44 0.64 -8.38
C GLU A 63 7.25 -0.29 -7.47
N ILE A 64 6.68 -0.77 -6.38
CA ILE A 64 7.31 -1.74 -5.49
C ILE A 64 7.41 -3.09 -6.19
N SER A 65 6.34 -3.53 -6.85
CA SER A 65 6.31 -4.78 -7.62
C SER A 65 7.35 -4.82 -8.74
N LYS A 66 7.61 -3.70 -9.43
CA LYS A 66 8.68 -3.58 -10.44
C LYS A 66 10.09 -3.82 -9.85
N LYS A 67 10.31 -3.49 -8.56
CA LYS A 67 11.57 -3.82 -7.89
C LYS A 67 11.64 -5.29 -7.51
N LEU A 68 10.53 -5.87 -7.03
CA LEU A 68 10.47 -7.27 -6.64
C LEU A 68 10.53 -8.23 -7.84
N GLU A 69 10.02 -7.85 -9.00
CA GLU A 69 10.07 -8.64 -10.23
C GLU A 69 11.50 -9.02 -10.64
N LYS A 70 12.48 -8.14 -10.38
CA LYS A 70 13.89 -8.34 -10.74
C LYS A 70 14.56 -9.46 -9.95
N LEU A 71 13.92 -9.93 -8.87
CA LEU A 71 14.50 -10.96 -8.01
C LEU A 71 14.36 -12.36 -8.65
N SER A 72 15.44 -13.13 -8.65
CA SER A 72 15.48 -14.47 -9.26
C SER A 72 14.51 -15.45 -8.60
N TYR A 73 14.28 -15.31 -7.31
CA TYR A 73 13.40 -16.15 -6.51
C TYR A 73 11.92 -15.76 -6.56
N VAL A 74 11.56 -14.66 -7.22
CA VAL A 74 10.16 -14.31 -7.47
C VAL A 74 9.67 -15.03 -8.74
N LYS A 75 8.59 -15.82 -8.59
CA LYS A 75 7.95 -16.56 -9.68
C LYS A 75 7.06 -15.65 -10.50
N ASN A 76 6.09 -15.01 -9.81
CA ASN A 76 5.16 -14.07 -10.43
C ASN A 76 4.57 -13.12 -9.38
N ILE A 77 4.10 -11.98 -9.85
CA ILE A 77 3.41 -10.95 -9.09
C ILE A 77 2.07 -10.66 -9.74
N VAL A 78 1.01 -10.60 -8.94
CA VAL A 78 -0.31 -10.14 -9.37
C VAL A 78 -0.59 -8.84 -8.64
N GLY A 79 -0.69 -7.74 -9.37
CA GLY A 79 -1.16 -6.47 -8.84
C GLY A 79 -2.68 -6.39 -8.93
N VAL A 80 -3.33 -5.95 -7.85
CA VAL A 80 -4.78 -5.77 -7.79
C VAL A 80 -5.11 -4.36 -7.33
N ASP A 81 -5.93 -3.66 -8.10
CA ASP A 81 -6.42 -2.33 -7.74
C ASP A 81 -7.84 -2.10 -8.28
N THR A 82 -8.49 -1.03 -7.80
CA THR A 82 -9.81 -0.59 -8.30
C THR A 82 -9.70 0.17 -9.63
N PHE A 83 -8.56 0.82 -9.89
CA PHE A 83 -8.30 1.50 -11.15
C PHE A 83 -8.03 0.52 -12.29
N SER A 84 -8.32 0.94 -13.52
CA SER A 84 -8.01 0.14 -14.71
C SER A 84 -6.54 0.34 -15.09
N GLY A 85 -5.67 -0.55 -14.65
CA GLY A 85 -4.29 -0.63 -15.13
C GLY A 85 -4.15 -1.65 -16.24
N LYS A 86 -3.38 -1.33 -17.28
CA LYS A 86 -2.93 -2.30 -18.28
C LYS A 86 -1.44 -2.48 -18.14
N PHE A 87 -1.04 -3.35 -17.21
CA PHE A 87 0.37 -3.65 -17.01
C PHE A 87 0.61 -5.15 -17.05
N LYS A 88 1.48 -5.59 -17.93
CA LYS A 88 1.86 -6.99 -18.07
C LYS A 88 3.32 -7.09 -18.49
N THR A 89 4.07 -7.89 -17.76
CA THR A 89 5.43 -8.33 -18.12
C THR A 89 5.50 -9.85 -18.09
N LYS A 90 6.70 -10.42 -18.24
CA LYS A 90 6.90 -11.87 -18.10
C LYS A 90 6.50 -12.41 -16.74
N LYS A 91 6.70 -11.64 -15.64
CA LYS A 91 6.42 -12.09 -14.28
C LYS A 91 5.28 -11.32 -13.61
N MET A 92 4.88 -10.16 -14.12
CA MET A 92 3.85 -9.31 -13.47
C MET A 92 2.63 -9.18 -14.35
N ARG A 93 1.46 -9.12 -13.72
CA ARG A 93 0.20 -8.78 -14.36
C ARG A 93 -0.69 -7.96 -13.43
N TYR A 94 -1.44 -7.05 -14.00
CA TYR A 94 -2.50 -6.31 -13.34
C TYR A 94 -3.84 -7.05 -13.46
N VAL A 95 -4.65 -7.00 -12.40
CA VAL A 95 -6.02 -7.54 -12.38
C VAL A 95 -6.93 -6.55 -11.65
N LYS A 96 -8.07 -6.21 -12.22
CA LYS A 96 -9.05 -5.36 -11.55
C LYS A 96 -9.58 -6.03 -10.28
N TYR A 97 -9.82 -5.25 -9.23
CA TYR A 97 -10.24 -5.73 -7.90
C TYR A 97 -11.43 -6.72 -7.97
N ASP A 98 -12.51 -6.35 -8.66
CA ASP A 98 -13.71 -7.18 -8.75
C ASP A 98 -13.46 -8.51 -9.48
N ASP A 99 -12.67 -8.48 -10.56
CA ASP A 99 -12.32 -9.68 -11.32
C ASP A 99 -11.43 -10.62 -10.52
N PHE A 100 -10.51 -10.06 -9.72
CA PHE A 100 -9.63 -10.85 -8.88
C PHE A 100 -10.41 -11.72 -7.90
N PHE A 101 -11.33 -11.13 -7.15
CA PHE A 101 -12.08 -11.86 -6.12
C PHE A 101 -13.16 -12.79 -6.66
N LYS A 102 -13.71 -12.49 -7.86
CA LYS A 102 -14.67 -13.38 -8.53
C LYS A 102 -14.02 -14.66 -9.08
N LYS A 103 -12.84 -14.51 -9.68
CA LYS A 103 -12.23 -15.56 -10.51
C LYS A 103 -11.04 -16.26 -9.85
N ASN A 104 -10.43 -15.67 -8.82
CA ASN A 104 -9.17 -16.18 -8.30
C ASN A 104 -9.35 -17.09 -7.08
N LYS A 105 -8.91 -18.36 -7.25
CA LYS A 105 -8.77 -19.34 -6.16
C LYS A 105 -7.31 -19.62 -5.80
N LYS A 106 -6.36 -18.92 -6.45
CA LYS A 106 -4.93 -19.19 -6.31
C LYS A 106 -4.40 -18.67 -4.97
N LYS A 107 -3.47 -19.40 -4.38
CA LYS A 107 -2.73 -18.99 -3.19
C LYS A 107 -1.44 -18.28 -3.58
N PHE A 108 -1.05 -17.35 -2.72
CA PHE A 108 0.21 -16.60 -2.80
C PHE A 108 1.06 -16.93 -1.58
N ASP A 109 2.36 -16.76 -1.71
CA ASP A 109 3.30 -16.96 -0.62
C ASP A 109 3.42 -15.70 0.25
N LEU A 110 3.17 -14.55 -0.37
CA LEU A 110 3.20 -13.24 0.26
C LEU A 110 2.13 -12.32 -0.32
N ILE A 111 1.44 -11.58 0.54
CA ILE A 111 0.63 -10.41 0.17
C ILE A 111 1.33 -9.17 0.68
N ILE A 112 1.42 -8.14 -0.15
CA ILE A 112 1.81 -6.79 0.26
C ILE A 112 0.63 -5.84 0.05
N ALA A 113 0.41 -4.94 0.99
CA ALA A 113 -0.57 -3.86 0.87
C ALA A 113 0.05 -2.58 1.45
N VAL A 114 0.26 -1.58 0.60
CA VAL A 114 1.02 -0.37 0.92
C VAL A 114 0.13 0.84 0.74
N ASP A 115 -0.15 1.54 1.83
CA ASP A 115 -1.01 2.73 1.88
C ASP A 115 -2.43 2.48 1.32
N VAL A 116 -3.06 1.38 1.75
CA VAL A 116 -4.36 0.93 1.23
C VAL A 116 -5.44 0.89 2.29
N LEU A 117 -5.12 0.35 3.49
CA LEU A 117 -6.15 0.02 4.47
C LEU A 117 -6.86 1.27 5.01
N HIS A 118 -6.15 2.39 5.17
CA HIS A 118 -6.76 3.64 5.62
C HIS A 118 -7.80 4.18 4.62
N HIS A 119 -7.64 3.95 3.31
CA HIS A 119 -8.64 4.31 2.29
C HIS A 119 -9.88 3.41 2.33
N ILE A 120 -9.72 2.14 2.72
CA ILE A 120 -10.85 1.22 2.96
C ILE A 120 -11.62 1.62 4.22
N GLY A 121 -10.92 2.27 5.15
CA GLY A 121 -11.40 2.71 6.46
C GLY A 121 -10.95 1.78 7.58
N VAL A 122 -10.50 2.39 8.67
CA VAL A 122 -9.96 1.70 9.86
C VAL A 122 -10.93 0.63 10.37
N ASP A 123 -12.23 0.98 10.45
CA ASP A 123 -13.26 0.08 10.99
C ASP A 123 -13.53 -1.14 10.11
N LYS A 124 -13.28 -1.04 8.80
CA LYS A 124 -13.51 -2.10 7.80
C LYS A 124 -12.26 -2.92 7.49
N SER A 125 -11.08 -2.44 7.85
CA SER A 125 -9.79 -3.04 7.50
C SER A 125 -9.64 -4.48 7.97
N HIS A 126 -10.20 -4.84 9.14
CA HIS A 126 -10.18 -6.20 9.65
C HIS A 126 -10.89 -7.21 8.72
N LYS A 127 -11.99 -6.79 8.05
CA LYS A 127 -12.71 -7.63 7.07
C LYS A 127 -11.83 -7.89 5.84
N THR A 128 -11.12 -6.86 5.39
CA THR A 128 -10.17 -6.96 4.26
C THR A 128 -9.01 -7.88 4.62
N LEU A 129 -8.39 -7.71 5.79
CA LEU A 129 -7.31 -8.59 6.25
C LEU A 129 -7.78 -10.05 6.37
N LYS A 130 -8.97 -10.29 6.93
CA LYS A 130 -9.57 -11.63 7.00
C LYS A 130 -9.84 -12.21 5.61
N LYS A 131 -10.21 -11.39 4.62
CA LYS A 131 -10.37 -11.81 3.23
C LYS A 131 -9.01 -12.16 2.60
N LEU A 132 -8.00 -11.33 2.78
CA LEU A 132 -6.65 -11.54 2.27
C LEU A 132 -5.97 -12.77 2.88
N SER A 133 -6.20 -13.07 4.17
CA SER A 133 -5.64 -14.26 4.84
C SER A 133 -6.14 -15.59 4.26
N LYS A 134 -7.20 -15.58 3.45
CA LYS A 134 -7.61 -16.76 2.67
C LYS A 134 -6.68 -17.06 1.50
N TYR A 135 -5.88 -16.07 1.06
CA TYR A 135 -5.00 -16.19 -0.11
C TYR A 135 -3.52 -16.34 0.25
N SER A 136 -3.10 -15.93 1.44
CA SER A 136 -1.73 -16.10 1.92
C SER A 136 -1.66 -16.20 3.44
N ASN A 137 -0.65 -16.91 3.93
CA ASN A 137 -0.33 -16.95 5.35
C ASN A 137 0.59 -15.79 5.77
N ASN A 138 1.21 -15.08 4.83
CA ASN A 138 2.09 -13.94 5.10
C ASN A 138 1.51 -12.68 4.46
N ILE A 139 1.27 -11.65 5.26
CA ILE A 139 0.73 -10.36 4.81
C ILE A 139 1.62 -9.26 5.37
N ILE A 140 2.17 -8.42 4.50
CA ILE A 140 2.89 -7.22 4.90
C ILE A 140 1.98 -6.02 4.65
N ILE A 141 1.77 -5.25 5.70
CA ILE A 141 1.03 -3.99 5.65
C ILE A 141 2.01 -2.85 5.91
N LYS A 142 2.03 -1.85 5.04
CA LYS A 142 2.56 -0.53 5.33
C LYS A 142 1.39 0.43 5.36
N ASP A 143 1.29 1.21 6.44
CA ASP A 143 0.21 2.18 6.57
C ASP A 143 0.62 3.34 7.50
N HIS A 144 -0.34 4.17 7.89
CA HIS A 144 -0.11 5.39 8.67
C HIS A 144 -0.69 5.30 10.07
N PHE A 145 0.05 5.87 11.05
CA PHE A 145 -0.45 6.16 12.40
C PHE A 145 -0.73 7.64 12.59
N GLU A 146 -1.90 7.96 13.13
CA GLU A 146 -2.24 9.29 13.63
C GLU A 146 -2.02 9.39 15.15
N TYR A 147 -1.64 10.59 15.60
CA TYR A 147 -1.37 10.91 17.01
C TYR A 147 -2.16 12.17 17.42
N GLY A 148 -3.49 12.09 17.30
CA GLY A 148 -4.40 13.19 17.62
C GLY A 148 -4.79 14.05 16.41
N TYR A 149 -5.50 15.14 16.70
CA TYR A 149 -6.16 15.95 15.68
C TYR A 149 -5.21 16.53 14.63
N PHE A 150 -4.15 17.21 15.04
CA PHE A 150 -3.21 17.85 14.11
C PHE A 150 -2.51 16.85 13.19
N SER A 151 -2.07 15.74 13.75
CA SER A 151 -1.46 14.64 13.00
C SER A 151 -2.43 14.09 11.94
N ARG A 152 -3.70 13.92 12.30
CA ARG A 152 -4.75 13.49 11.37
C ARG A 152 -4.94 14.48 10.23
N GLN A 153 -5.03 15.79 10.53
CA GLN A 153 -5.20 16.78 9.47
C GLN A 153 -3.99 16.85 8.54
N LEU A 154 -2.78 16.72 9.08
CA LEU A 154 -1.56 16.64 8.26
C LEU A 154 -1.60 15.44 7.30
N LEU A 155 -1.90 14.25 7.79
CA LEU A 155 -2.02 13.05 6.95
C LEU A 155 -3.12 13.21 5.88
N ARG A 156 -4.28 13.76 6.25
CA ARG A 156 -5.36 14.04 5.30
C ARG A 156 -4.97 15.03 4.22
N PHE A 157 -4.22 16.07 4.59
CA PHE A 157 -3.70 17.05 3.62
C PHE A 157 -2.76 16.37 2.62
N VAL A 158 -1.83 15.55 3.10
CA VAL A 158 -0.89 14.82 2.24
C VAL A 158 -1.63 13.84 1.33
N ASP A 159 -2.56 13.07 1.87
CA ASP A 159 -3.38 12.14 1.08
C ASP A 159 -4.23 12.84 0.03
N PHE A 160 -4.78 14.00 0.36
CA PHE A 160 -5.52 14.81 -0.60
C PHE A 160 -4.64 15.15 -1.81
N TYR A 161 -3.49 15.76 -1.58
CA TYR A 161 -2.61 16.16 -2.69
C TYR A 161 -2.00 14.96 -3.43
N ALA A 162 -1.70 13.87 -2.74
CA ALA A 162 -1.14 12.68 -3.38
C ALA A 162 -2.18 11.90 -4.21
N ASN A 163 -3.48 11.98 -3.86
CA ASN A 163 -4.50 11.09 -4.42
C ASN A 163 -5.66 11.82 -5.12
N TYR A 164 -5.71 13.16 -5.07
CA TYR A 164 -6.79 13.95 -5.66
C TYR A 164 -7.06 13.62 -7.15
N ALA A 165 -5.99 13.39 -7.90
CA ALA A 165 -6.06 13.08 -9.33
C ALA A 165 -6.67 11.71 -9.64
N TYR A 166 -6.83 10.85 -8.64
CA TYR A 166 -7.17 9.44 -8.80
C TYR A 166 -8.52 9.07 -8.19
N ASP A 167 -9.35 10.06 -7.81
CA ASP A 167 -10.66 9.89 -7.18
C ASP A 167 -10.63 8.93 -5.97
N VAL A 168 -9.53 8.91 -5.23
CA VAL A 168 -9.37 8.09 -4.02
C VAL A 168 -10.00 8.82 -2.83
N ASN A 169 -10.84 8.13 -2.08
CA ASN A 169 -11.45 8.68 -0.88
C ASN A 169 -10.41 9.11 0.16
N ILE A 170 -10.48 10.36 0.61
CA ILE A 170 -9.63 10.84 1.71
C ILE A 170 -10.14 10.27 3.03
N PRO A 171 -9.29 9.58 3.81
CA PRO A 171 -9.70 8.94 5.04
C PRO A 171 -10.21 9.94 6.08
N LYS A 172 -11.25 9.56 6.82
CA LYS A 172 -11.70 10.34 8.00
C LYS A 172 -10.78 10.13 9.19
N LYS A 173 -10.16 8.95 9.30
CA LYS A 173 -9.26 8.53 10.40
C LYS A 173 -8.16 7.64 9.84
N TYR A 174 -7.00 7.67 10.49
CA TYR A 174 -5.91 6.74 10.29
C TYR A 174 -5.82 5.77 11.47
N PHE A 175 -4.93 4.79 11.39
CA PHE A 175 -4.69 3.90 12.51
C PHE A 175 -4.02 4.66 13.67
N ASN A 176 -4.21 4.13 14.86
CA ASN A 176 -3.39 4.36 16.03
C ASN A 176 -3.08 2.99 16.66
N ASP A 177 -2.26 2.95 17.69
CA ASP A 177 -1.86 1.69 18.33
C ASP A 177 -3.06 0.83 18.77
N VAL A 178 -4.09 1.46 19.31
CA VAL A 178 -5.29 0.75 19.80
C VAL A 178 -6.09 0.18 18.63
N SER A 179 -6.43 1.02 17.66
CA SER A 179 -7.22 0.60 16.49
C SER A 179 -6.48 -0.44 15.64
N TRP A 180 -5.15 -0.36 15.54
CA TRP A 180 -4.35 -1.35 14.83
C TRP A 180 -4.39 -2.71 15.53
N LYS A 181 -4.12 -2.75 16.83
CA LYS A 181 -4.23 -3.99 17.63
C LYS A 181 -5.62 -4.62 17.54
N MET A 182 -6.68 -3.79 17.62
CA MET A 182 -8.07 -4.27 17.45
C MET A 182 -8.31 -4.83 16.05
N THR A 183 -7.76 -4.20 15.01
CA THR A 183 -7.88 -4.66 13.62
C THR A 183 -7.23 -6.03 13.45
N ILE A 184 -6.03 -6.23 13.98
CA ILE A 184 -5.33 -7.52 13.95
C ILE A 184 -6.15 -8.60 14.69
N LYS A 185 -6.56 -8.31 15.93
CA LYS A 185 -7.38 -9.24 16.74
C LYS A 185 -8.65 -9.66 16.00
N LYS A 186 -9.42 -8.72 15.45
CA LYS A 186 -10.66 -9.00 14.70
C LYS A 186 -10.41 -9.75 13.39
N SER A 187 -9.22 -9.67 12.81
CA SER A 187 -8.88 -10.40 11.59
C SER A 187 -8.40 -11.84 11.84
N ASN A 188 -8.21 -12.24 13.09
CA ASN A 188 -7.64 -13.53 13.51
C ASN A 188 -6.23 -13.75 12.92
N LEU A 189 -5.43 -12.69 12.89
CA LEU A 189 -4.04 -12.71 12.46
C LEU A 189 -3.12 -12.46 13.67
N LYS A 190 -1.88 -12.94 13.56
CA LYS A 190 -0.81 -12.69 14.53
C LYS A 190 0.19 -11.71 13.92
N GLU A 191 0.54 -10.67 14.65
CA GLU A 191 1.61 -9.76 14.28
C GLU A 191 2.96 -10.39 14.64
N ILE A 192 3.78 -10.69 13.63
CA ILE A 192 5.10 -11.29 13.82
C ILE A 192 6.15 -10.20 14.02
N LYS A 193 5.98 -9.08 13.35
CA LYS A 193 6.89 -7.95 13.43
C LYS A 193 6.15 -6.66 13.16
N LEU A 194 6.36 -5.68 14.03
CA LEU A 194 5.92 -4.30 13.84
C LEU A 194 7.14 -3.38 13.82
N ILE A 195 7.34 -2.67 12.73
CA ILE A 195 8.31 -1.59 12.61
C ILE A 195 7.51 -0.30 12.75
N LYS A 196 7.52 0.27 13.95
CA LYS A 196 7.00 1.62 14.17
C LYS A 196 8.05 2.65 13.75
N SER A 197 7.59 3.84 13.43
CA SER A 197 8.49 4.93 13.02
C SER A 197 9.38 4.56 11.84
N PHE A 198 8.75 4.02 10.79
CA PHE A 198 9.44 3.66 9.56
C PHE A 198 9.84 4.92 8.78
N GLN A 199 11.15 5.14 8.63
CA GLN A 199 11.67 6.28 7.87
C GLN A 199 11.42 6.09 6.37
N GLN A 200 10.46 6.84 5.86
CA GLN A 200 10.01 6.75 4.47
C GLN A 200 10.66 7.81 3.58
N HIS A 201 10.95 8.98 4.15
CA HIS A 201 11.49 10.15 3.45
C HIS A 201 12.77 10.64 4.13
N ASP A 202 13.59 11.38 3.39
CA ASP A 202 14.77 12.08 3.86
C ASP A 202 14.56 13.60 3.84
N GLY A 203 15.48 14.35 4.47
CA GLY A 203 15.51 15.81 4.44
C GLY A 203 14.28 16.49 5.06
N LEU A 204 13.89 17.62 4.50
CA LEU A 204 12.78 18.46 4.98
C LEU A 204 11.44 17.71 5.05
N PHE A 205 11.25 16.72 4.20
CA PHE A 205 10.02 15.91 4.19
C PHE A 205 9.88 15.00 5.39
N ASN A 206 10.99 14.48 5.92
CA ASN A 206 10.96 13.71 7.16
C ASN A 206 10.60 14.60 8.36
N PHE A 207 10.80 15.92 8.26
CA PHE A 207 10.35 16.88 9.27
C PHE A 207 8.83 17.06 9.24
N ILE A 208 8.25 17.19 8.05
CA ILE A 208 6.81 17.35 7.86
C ILE A 208 6.08 16.03 8.09
N LEU A 209 6.46 14.99 7.36
CA LEU A 209 5.95 13.62 7.50
C LEU A 209 6.92 12.78 8.31
N ASN A 210 6.99 13.08 9.61
CA ASN A 210 7.88 12.39 10.53
C ASN A 210 7.69 10.87 10.46
N LYS A 211 8.82 10.14 10.56
CA LYS A 211 8.85 8.66 10.56
C LYS A 211 7.82 8.01 11.47
N LYS A 212 7.44 8.65 12.59
CA LYS A 212 6.41 8.15 13.52
C LYS A 212 5.03 7.92 12.87
N HIS A 213 4.74 8.64 11.78
CA HIS A 213 3.48 8.48 11.05
C HIS A 213 3.43 7.23 10.17
N HIS A 214 4.53 6.51 10.03
CA HIS A 214 4.62 5.35 9.14
C HIS A 214 4.94 4.09 9.93
N PHE A 215 4.21 3.03 9.66
CA PHE A 215 4.53 1.72 10.20
C PHE A 215 4.55 0.65 9.10
N VAL A 216 5.30 -0.42 9.37
CA VAL A 216 5.27 -1.64 8.57
C VAL A 216 5.03 -2.81 9.52
N SER A 217 4.01 -3.60 9.23
CA SER A 217 3.64 -4.77 10.02
C SER A 217 3.66 -6.03 9.15
N HIS A 218 4.28 -7.09 9.67
CA HIS A 218 4.22 -8.43 9.09
C HIS A 218 3.26 -9.28 9.91
N LEU A 219 2.17 -9.68 9.26
CA LEU A 219 1.11 -10.48 9.83
C LEU A 219 1.17 -11.91 9.32
N LYS A 220 0.85 -12.86 10.18
CA LYS A 220 0.65 -14.26 9.85
C LYS A 220 -0.73 -14.76 10.25
N LYS A 221 -1.21 -15.74 9.51
CA LYS A 221 -2.36 -16.53 9.88
C LYS A 221 -1.97 -17.59 10.89
#